data_d81c75e0dd97caaab2a35a671998e9c8
#
_entry.id   d81c75e0dd97caaab2a35a671998e9c8
#
_cell.length_a   1.000
_cell.length_b   1.000
_cell.length_c   1.000
_cell.angle_alpha   90.00
_cell.angle_beta   90.00
_cell.angle_gamma   90.00
#
_symmetry.space_group_name_H-M   'P 1'
#
loop_
_entity.id
_entity.type
_entity.pdbx_description
1 polymer ?
#
loop_
_entity_poly.entity_id
_entity_poly.type
_entity_poly.pdbx_seq_one_letter_code
_entity_poly.pdbx_strand_id
1 'polypeptide(L)'
;MKKGTRINILTGAAIVPLFLMNLIIGSVDIPVADVFSILCGNGSDKASWEYIVMQARLPQAVTAVLCGSSLAVSGLLLQTAFRNPLAGPSIFGINSGASLGVALVMLAFGGGVTVGTVSLTGFMAVLVAAFIGAGAVMALLLMFAARVRNNVMLLIIGIMVGYIASSAISLLNFFATEEGVHSYMVWGLGNFGGVPMSQIPIFAVITAAGLILSILQIKPLNTLLLGEQYAENLGVNTLHLRNWLLVITGLLTATATAFCGPIAFIGLAVPHIARLMLGTDDHRQLIPGTIIMGAVVALACNIICVLPGNGGIIPLNAVTPVMGAPVILYVIMKGRR
;
A
#
# COMPACT_ATOMS: atom_id res chain seq x y z
N MET A 1 -25.83 -6.54 -17.90
CA MET A 1 -24.64 -6.35 -17.04
C MET A 1 -24.93 -5.26 -16.01
N LYS A 2 -24.71 -5.49 -14.71
CA LYS A 2 -24.94 -4.46 -13.66
C LYS A 2 -24.04 -3.25 -13.90
N LYS A 3 -24.51 -2.02 -13.62
CA LYS A 3 -23.76 -0.77 -13.84
C LYS A 3 -22.33 -0.83 -13.25
N GLY A 4 -22.17 -1.33 -12.03
CA GLY A 4 -20.87 -1.46 -11.39
C GLY A 4 -19.91 -2.43 -12.10
N THR A 5 -20.40 -3.52 -12.67
CA THR A 5 -19.56 -4.44 -13.45
C THR A 5 -18.99 -3.76 -14.71
N ARG A 6 -19.79 -2.91 -15.38
CA ARG A 6 -19.32 -2.12 -16.54
C ARG A 6 -18.22 -1.14 -16.13
N ILE A 7 -18.40 -0.45 -14.99
CA ILE A 7 -17.40 0.50 -14.47
C ILE A 7 -16.11 -0.23 -14.14
N ASN A 8 -16.18 -1.38 -13.45
CA ASN A 8 -14.99 -2.17 -13.13
C ASN A 8 -14.24 -2.64 -14.38
N ILE A 9 -14.96 -3.03 -15.45
CA ILE A 9 -14.33 -3.42 -16.72
C ILE A 9 -13.65 -2.22 -17.39
N LEU A 10 -14.32 -1.06 -17.44
CA LEU A 10 -13.76 0.16 -18.04
C LEU A 10 -12.53 0.66 -17.27
N THR A 11 -12.62 0.65 -15.93
CA THR A 11 -11.49 1.03 -15.08
C THR A 11 -10.34 0.01 -15.20
N GLY A 12 -10.65 -1.28 -15.31
CA GLY A 12 -9.67 -2.33 -15.55
C GLY A 12 -8.98 -2.18 -16.90
N ALA A 13 -9.73 -1.80 -17.94
CA ALA A 13 -9.15 -1.51 -19.26
C ALA A 13 -8.18 -0.31 -19.22
N ALA A 14 -8.37 0.66 -18.30
CA ALA A 14 -7.46 1.78 -18.13
C ALA A 14 -6.09 1.37 -17.54
N ILE A 15 -5.97 0.21 -16.89
CA ILE A 15 -4.67 -0.29 -16.40
C ILE A 15 -3.70 -0.48 -17.55
N VAL A 16 -4.16 -1.03 -18.69
CA VAL A 16 -3.29 -1.35 -19.82
C VAL A 16 -2.57 -0.11 -20.37
N PRO A 17 -3.27 0.96 -20.78
CA PRO A 17 -2.59 2.15 -21.27
C PRO A 17 -1.73 2.82 -20.20
N LEU A 18 -2.16 2.87 -18.93
CA LEU A 18 -1.35 3.44 -17.85
C LEU A 18 -0.10 2.61 -17.58
N PHE A 19 -0.19 1.29 -17.64
CA PHE A 19 0.96 0.40 -17.51
C PHE A 19 1.96 0.62 -18.64
N LEU A 20 1.48 0.67 -19.89
CA LEU A 20 2.32 0.96 -21.05
C LEU A 20 2.96 2.37 -20.95
N MET A 21 2.22 3.37 -20.52
CA MET A 21 2.77 4.72 -20.26
C MET A 21 3.90 4.68 -19.23
N ASN A 22 3.79 3.88 -18.17
CA ASN A 22 4.86 3.71 -17.18
C ASN A 22 6.11 3.03 -17.78
N LEU A 23 5.97 2.22 -18.84
CA LEU A 23 7.12 1.63 -19.52
C LEU A 23 7.76 2.59 -20.53
N ILE A 24 6.98 3.51 -21.10
CA ILE A 24 7.44 4.48 -22.11
C ILE A 24 8.05 5.71 -21.45
N ILE A 25 7.34 6.29 -20.45
CA ILE A 25 7.74 7.53 -19.80
C ILE A 25 8.79 7.24 -18.72
N GLY A 26 9.90 7.99 -18.73
CA GLY A 26 10.99 7.82 -17.78
C GLY A 26 12.05 8.91 -17.94
N SER A 27 13.06 8.89 -17.05
CA SER A 27 14.19 9.84 -17.08
C SER A 27 15.08 9.71 -18.33
N VAL A 28 14.98 8.59 -19.04
CA VAL A 28 15.69 8.33 -20.29
C VAL A 28 14.65 8.19 -21.40
N ASP A 29 14.78 8.98 -22.46
CA ASP A 29 13.91 8.87 -23.63
C ASP A 29 14.27 7.63 -24.44
N ILE A 30 13.34 6.66 -24.47
CA ILE A 30 13.42 5.43 -25.27
C ILE A 30 12.28 5.48 -26.29
N PRO A 31 12.59 5.31 -27.60
CA PRO A 31 11.55 5.29 -28.62
C PRO A 31 10.50 4.22 -28.32
N VAL A 32 9.24 4.53 -28.57
CA VAL A 32 8.12 3.62 -28.29
C VAL A 32 8.28 2.28 -29.03
N ALA A 33 8.79 2.32 -30.26
CA ALA A 33 9.06 1.12 -31.07
C ALA A 33 10.06 0.19 -30.37
N ASP A 34 11.13 0.74 -29.77
CA ASP A 34 12.13 -0.05 -29.05
C ASP A 34 11.57 -0.66 -27.77
N VAL A 35 10.72 0.09 -27.02
CA VAL A 35 10.03 -0.46 -25.84
C VAL A 35 9.20 -1.67 -26.22
N PHE A 36 8.42 -1.60 -27.31
CA PHE A 36 7.63 -2.75 -27.79
C PHE A 36 8.52 -3.88 -28.30
N SER A 37 9.61 -3.59 -29.03
CA SER A 37 10.59 -4.58 -29.49
C SER A 37 11.19 -5.36 -28.34
N ILE A 38 11.61 -4.65 -27.26
CA ILE A 38 12.15 -5.26 -26.04
C ILE A 38 11.11 -6.17 -25.38
N LEU A 39 9.88 -5.71 -25.23
CA LEU A 39 8.80 -6.49 -24.62
C LEU A 39 8.45 -7.76 -25.42
N CYS A 40 8.61 -7.70 -26.75
CA CYS A 40 8.42 -8.86 -27.62
C CYS A 40 9.64 -9.80 -27.67
N GLY A 41 10.74 -9.48 -26.97
CA GLY A 41 11.94 -10.30 -26.93
C GLY A 41 12.89 -10.14 -28.15
N ASN A 42 12.65 -9.13 -29.00
CA ASN A 42 13.49 -8.85 -30.18
C ASN A 42 14.71 -7.97 -29.85
N GLY A 43 14.84 -7.53 -28.59
CA GLY A 43 15.90 -6.63 -28.13
C GLY A 43 15.78 -5.21 -28.67
N SER A 44 16.85 -4.43 -28.51
CA SER A 44 17.00 -3.08 -29.07
C SER A 44 18.45 -2.83 -29.47
N ASP A 45 18.69 -1.80 -30.25
CA ASP A 45 20.04 -1.41 -30.70
C ASP A 45 20.99 -1.04 -29.55
N LYS A 46 20.42 -0.72 -28.38
CA LYS A 46 21.17 -0.34 -27.16
C LYS A 46 20.83 -1.27 -26.00
N ALA A 47 21.77 -2.08 -25.57
CA ALA A 47 21.62 -2.96 -24.39
C ALA A 47 21.22 -2.21 -23.12
N SER A 48 21.59 -0.92 -22.97
CA SER A 48 21.17 -0.09 -21.85
C SER A 48 19.67 0.16 -21.82
N TRP A 49 19.00 0.25 -22.96
CA TRP A 49 17.55 0.44 -23.03
C TRP A 49 16.80 -0.82 -22.59
N GLU A 50 17.28 -1.99 -23.01
CA GLU A 50 16.74 -3.27 -22.57
C GLU A 50 16.83 -3.42 -21.05
N TYR A 51 18.00 -3.09 -20.47
CA TYR A 51 18.17 -3.09 -19.01
C TYR A 51 17.20 -2.12 -18.30
N ILE A 52 17.05 -0.88 -18.79
CA ILE A 52 16.15 0.12 -18.21
C ILE A 52 14.71 -0.36 -18.25
N VAL A 53 14.24 -0.89 -19.38
CA VAL A 53 12.86 -1.35 -19.53
C VAL A 53 12.60 -2.57 -18.65
N MET A 54 13.46 -3.59 -18.70
CA MET A 54 13.22 -4.88 -18.06
C MET A 54 13.60 -4.91 -16.58
N GLN A 55 14.62 -4.17 -16.15
CA GLN A 55 15.15 -4.21 -14.77
C GLN A 55 14.77 -2.99 -13.93
N ALA A 56 14.26 -1.91 -14.54
CA ALA A 56 13.82 -0.74 -13.80
C ALA A 56 12.33 -0.44 -14.01
N ARG A 57 11.89 -0.15 -15.26
CA ARG A 57 10.52 0.31 -15.51
C ARG A 57 9.47 -0.77 -15.33
N LEU A 58 9.72 -1.97 -15.81
CA LEU A 58 8.77 -3.09 -15.68
C LEU A 58 8.56 -3.48 -14.20
N PRO A 59 9.61 -3.72 -13.38
CA PRO A 59 9.44 -3.97 -11.96
C PRO A 59 8.72 -2.81 -11.25
N GLN A 60 9.03 -1.56 -11.57
CA GLN A 60 8.42 -0.37 -10.99
C GLN A 60 6.91 -0.31 -11.29
N ALA A 61 6.50 -0.56 -12.53
CA ALA A 61 5.09 -0.59 -12.93
C ALA A 61 4.31 -1.73 -12.24
N VAL A 62 4.90 -2.94 -12.17
CA VAL A 62 4.30 -4.07 -11.45
C VAL A 62 4.19 -3.78 -9.96
N THR A 63 5.23 -3.21 -9.36
CA THR A 63 5.24 -2.80 -7.96
C THR A 63 4.13 -1.78 -7.66
N ALA A 64 3.92 -0.81 -8.55
CA ALA A 64 2.84 0.18 -8.41
C ALA A 64 1.46 -0.51 -8.38
N VAL A 65 1.22 -1.47 -9.27
CA VAL A 65 -0.04 -2.25 -9.30
C VAL A 65 -0.23 -3.03 -8.00
N LEU A 66 0.77 -3.78 -7.56
CA LEU A 66 0.70 -4.61 -6.36
C LEU A 66 0.50 -3.76 -5.09
N CYS A 67 1.30 -2.72 -4.93
CA CYS A 67 1.25 -1.82 -3.78
C CYS A 67 -0.06 -1.04 -3.73
N GLY A 68 -0.47 -0.45 -4.86
CA GLY A 68 -1.71 0.31 -4.96
C GLY A 68 -2.94 -0.53 -4.63
N SER A 69 -3.03 -1.74 -5.17
CA SER A 69 -4.11 -2.69 -4.87
C SER A 69 -4.11 -3.11 -3.40
N SER A 70 -2.94 -3.42 -2.82
CA SER A 70 -2.78 -3.82 -1.42
C SER A 70 -3.26 -2.73 -0.46
N LEU A 71 -2.76 -1.51 -0.62
CA LEU A 71 -3.10 -0.38 0.25
C LEU A 71 -4.57 0.01 0.12
N ALA A 72 -5.10 0.03 -1.10
CA ALA A 72 -6.49 0.38 -1.35
C ALA A 72 -7.46 -0.60 -0.67
N VAL A 73 -7.23 -1.91 -0.81
CA VAL A 73 -8.06 -2.93 -0.16
C VAL A 73 -7.89 -2.88 1.35
N SER A 74 -6.67 -2.70 1.87
CA SER A 74 -6.42 -2.51 3.30
C SER A 74 -7.28 -1.38 3.87
N GLY A 75 -7.32 -0.24 3.19
CA GLY A 75 -8.16 0.88 3.58
C GLY A 75 -9.64 0.56 3.56
N LEU A 76 -10.13 -0.09 2.50
CA LEU A 76 -11.53 -0.51 2.39
C LEU A 76 -11.96 -1.41 3.56
N LEU A 77 -11.14 -2.41 3.88
CA LEU A 77 -11.43 -3.34 4.98
C LEU A 77 -11.51 -2.62 6.32
N LEU A 78 -10.57 -1.70 6.62
CA LEU A 78 -10.58 -0.92 7.85
C LEU A 78 -11.77 0.04 7.90
N GLN A 79 -12.08 0.76 6.82
CA GLN A 79 -13.24 1.65 6.77
C GLN A 79 -14.55 0.90 7.06
N THR A 80 -14.68 -0.32 6.55
CA THR A 80 -15.86 -1.17 6.80
C THR A 80 -15.85 -1.74 8.20
N ALA A 81 -14.73 -2.29 8.68
CA ALA A 81 -14.59 -2.90 9.99
C ALA A 81 -14.86 -1.91 11.13
N PHE A 82 -14.39 -0.68 10.98
CA PHE A 82 -14.50 0.38 12.00
C PHE A 82 -15.66 1.34 11.75
N ARG A 83 -16.41 1.16 10.66
CA ARG A 83 -17.48 2.08 10.24
C ARG A 83 -17.04 3.54 10.26
N ASN A 84 -15.80 3.76 9.90
CA ASN A 84 -15.20 5.07 9.90
C ASN A 84 -14.59 5.33 8.51
N PRO A 85 -15.12 6.30 7.76
CA PRO A 85 -14.62 6.62 6.42
C PRO A 85 -13.17 7.12 6.44
N LEU A 86 -12.67 7.56 7.58
CA LEU A 86 -11.30 8.02 7.75
C LEU A 86 -10.33 6.93 8.24
N ALA A 87 -10.83 5.71 8.51
CA ALA A 87 -9.96 4.61 8.91
C ALA A 87 -9.02 4.21 7.75
N GLY A 88 -7.74 4.16 8.04
CA GLY A 88 -6.72 3.77 7.08
C GLY A 88 -5.53 3.10 7.75
N PRO A 89 -4.71 2.34 7.00
CA PRO A 89 -3.59 1.58 7.57
C PRO A 89 -2.59 2.42 8.35
N SER A 90 -2.35 3.66 7.91
CA SER A 90 -1.45 4.61 8.57
C SER A 90 -1.97 5.07 9.94
N ILE A 91 -3.29 5.15 10.11
CA ILE A 91 -3.90 5.59 11.37
C ILE A 91 -3.77 4.51 12.46
N PHE A 92 -3.79 3.25 12.06
CA PHE A 92 -3.61 2.12 12.99
C PHE A 92 -2.15 1.87 13.39
N GLY A 93 -1.20 2.72 12.97
CA GLY A 93 0.19 2.63 13.36
C GLY A 93 0.97 1.48 12.70
N ILE A 94 0.38 0.71 11.79
CA ILE A 94 1.04 -0.42 11.10
C ILE A 94 2.25 0.10 10.30
N ASN A 95 2.06 1.19 9.55
CA ASN A 95 3.15 1.85 8.84
C ASN A 95 4.22 2.37 9.79
N SER A 96 3.82 2.94 10.94
CA SER A 96 4.76 3.44 11.94
C SER A 96 5.59 2.31 12.57
N GLY A 97 4.96 1.14 12.79
CA GLY A 97 5.67 -0.05 13.23
C GLY A 97 6.70 -0.54 12.22
N ALA A 98 6.31 -0.63 10.94
CA ALA A 98 7.23 -0.96 9.85
C ALA A 98 8.39 0.05 9.79
N SER A 99 8.08 1.34 9.85
CA SER A 99 9.07 2.42 9.83
C SER A 99 10.03 2.36 11.03
N LEU A 100 9.54 2.01 12.22
CA LEU A 100 10.40 1.82 13.40
C LEU A 100 11.34 0.62 13.23
N GLY A 101 10.84 -0.50 12.69
CA GLY A 101 11.69 -1.65 12.37
C GLY A 101 12.82 -1.29 11.41
N VAL A 102 12.50 -0.57 10.34
CA VAL A 102 13.50 -0.08 9.36
C VAL A 102 14.45 0.93 9.97
N ALA A 103 13.94 1.86 10.80
CA ALA A 103 14.78 2.82 11.52
C ALA A 103 15.81 2.13 12.40
N LEU A 104 15.45 1.06 13.13
CA LEU A 104 16.39 0.28 13.90
C LEU A 104 17.52 -0.28 13.03
N VAL A 105 17.22 -0.83 11.86
CA VAL A 105 18.23 -1.39 10.97
C VAL A 105 19.10 -0.30 10.34
N MET A 106 18.51 0.76 9.80
CA MET A 106 19.25 1.79 9.07
C MET A 106 20.00 2.75 10.00
N LEU A 107 19.38 3.14 11.13
CA LEU A 107 19.92 4.18 12.01
C LEU A 107 20.81 3.61 13.14
N ALA A 108 20.42 2.46 13.72
CA ALA A 108 21.16 1.87 14.82
C ALA A 108 22.21 0.83 14.39
N PHE A 109 21.93 0.07 13.32
CA PHE A 109 22.77 -1.04 12.88
C PHE A 109 23.49 -0.81 11.54
N GLY A 110 23.47 0.41 11.00
CA GLY A 110 24.21 0.78 9.79
C GLY A 110 23.78 0.01 8.52
N GLY A 111 22.51 -0.40 8.42
CA GLY A 111 21.95 -1.05 7.25
C GLY A 111 22.09 -2.57 7.19
N GLY A 112 22.59 -3.21 8.24
CA GLY A 112 22.69 -4.67 8.32
C GLY A 112 22.60 -5.21 9.74
N VAL A 113 22.10 -6.43 9.88
CA VAL A 113 22.00 -7.14 11.16
C VAL A 113 22.56 -8.54 11.01
N THR A 114 23.49 -8.92 11.90
CA THR A 114 24.08 -10.26 11.95
C THR A 114 23.60 -10.99 13.21
N VAL A 115 22.95 -12.13 13.03
CA VAL A 115 22.50 -12.99 14.15
C VAL A 115 23.09 -14.37 13.94
N GLY A 116 24.10 -14.71 14.74
CA GLY A 116 24.83 -15.97 14.59
C GLY A 116 25.55 -16.07 13.23
N THR A 117 25.20 -17.09 12.45
CA THR A 117 25.76 -17.32 11.10
C THR A 117 24.95 -16.65 9.98
N VAL A 118 23.80 -16.05 10.29
CA VAL A 118 22.92 -15.39 9.32
C VAL A 118 23.18 -13.89 9.33
N SER A 119 23.65 -13.33 8.21
CA SER A 119 23.79 -11.90 8.00
C SER A 119 22.70 -11.42 7.03
N LEU A 120 21.89 -10.48 7.48
CA LEU A 120 20.89 -9.78 6.67
C LEU A 120 21.42 -8.37 6.39
N THR A 121 21.64 -8.05 5.12
CA THR A 121 22.17 -6.74 4.70
C THR A 121 21.31 -6.14 3.59
N GLY A 122 21.37 -4.82 3.46
CA GLY A 122 20.71 -4.09 2.41
C GLY A 122 19.18 -4.28 2.40
N PHE A 123 18.62 -4.50 1.22
CA PHE A 123 17.18 -4.59 0.99
C PHE A 123 16.49 -5.68 1.84
N MET A 124 17.11 -6.85 2.01
CA MET A 124 16.54 -7.96 2.80
C MET A 124 16.46 -7.63 4.29
N ALA A 125 17.45 -6.93 4.84
CA ALA A 125 17.39 -6.48 6.23
C ALA A 125 16.25 -5.50 6.46
N VAL A 126 16.08 -4.54 5.56
CA VAL A 126 14.98 -3.56 5.58
C VAL A 126 13.63 -4.25 5.47
N LEU A 127 13.49 -5.20 4.54
CA LEU A 127 12.26 -5.95 4.32
C LEU A 127 11.83 -6.72 5.58
N VAL A 128 12.73 -7.52 6.14
CA VAL A 128 12.48 -8.33 7.35
C VAL A 128 12.17 -7.42 8.54
N ALA A 129 12.94 -6.34 8.73
CA ALA A 129 12.72 -5.38 9.81
C ALA A 129 11.35 -4.68 9.72
N ALA A 130 10.93 -4.28 8.51
CA ALA A 130 9.63 -3.70 8.27
C ALA A 130 8.49 -4.69 8.62
N PHE A 131 8.61 -5.95 8.20
CA PHE A 131 7.64 -6.99 8.55
C PHE A 131 7.57 -7.26 10.06
N ILE A 132 8.71 -7.34 10.74
CA ILE A 132 8.75 -7.54 12.19
C ILE A 132 8.11 -6.35 12.90
N GLY A 133 8.46 -5.12 12.53
CA GLY A 133 7.90 -3.91 13.13
C GLY A 133 6.39 -3.78 12.90
N ALA A 134 5.92 -4.02 11.68
CA ALA A 134 4.49 -4.03 11.37
C ALA A 134 3.75 -5.15 12.11
N GLY A 135 4.36 -6.36 12.18
CA GLY A 135 3.82 -7.52 12.89
C GLY A 135 3.71 -7.27 14.39
N ALA A 136 4.69 -6.62 15.00
CA ALA A 136 4.66 -6.25 16.42
C ALA A 136 3.51 -5.29 16.74
N VAL A 137 3.31 -4.24 15.93
CA VAL A 137 2.17 -3.34 16.06
C VAL A 137 0.84 -4.07 15.83
N MET A 138 0.78 -4.95 14.84
CA MET A 138 -0.41 -5.75 14.58
C MET A 138 -0.75 -6.69 15.75
N ALA A 139 0.24 -7.37 16.31
CA ALA A 139 0.05 -8.25 17.47
C ALA A 139 -0.46 -7.44 18.67
N LEU A 140 0.08 -6.25 18.90
CA LEU A 140 -0.36 -5.34 19.95
C LEU A 140 -1.80 -4.86 19.71
N LEU A 141 -2.15 -4.50 18.49
CA LEU A 141 -3.53 -4.12 18.14
C LEU A 141 -4.51 -5.27 18.36
N LEU A 142 -4.16 -6.49 17.96
CA LEU A 142 -5.01 -7.69 18.16
C LEU A 142 -5.17 -8.01 19.66
N MET A 143 -4.12 -7.84 20.46
CA MET A 143 -4.19 -8.01 21.92
C MET A 143 -5.17 -6.99 22.54
N PHE A 144 -5.14 -5.73 22.11
CA PHE A 144 -6.11 -4.73 22.56
C PHE A 144 -7.51 -4.97 21.99
N ALA A 145 -7.62 -5.40 20.73
CA ALA A 145 -8.90 -5.71 20.09
C ALA A 145 -9.67 -6.82 20.80
N ALA A 146 -8.96 -7.77 21.43
CA ALA A 146 -9.58 -8.81 22.26
C ALA A 146 -10.20 -8.26 23.56
N ARG A 147 -9.70 -7.14 24.08
CA ARG A 147 -10.15 -6.54 25.35
C ARG A 147 -11.07 -5.32 25.18
N VAL A 148 -10.93 -4.61 24.06
CA VAL A 148 -11.64 -3.36 23.78
C VAL A 148 -12.72 -3.61 22.74
N ARG A 149 -13.98 -3.45 23.15
CA ARG A 149 -15.14 -3.60 22.25
C ARG A 149 -15.43 -2.34 21.42
N ASN A 150 -14.97 -1.17 21.89
CA ASN A 150 -15.23 0.11 21.24
C ASN A 150 -14.25 0.35 20.08
N ASN A 151 -14.78 0.49 18.88
CA ASN A 151 -14.02 0.72 17.66
C ASN A 151 -13.21 2.04 17.70
N VAL A 152 -13.75 3.11 18.30
CA VAL A 152 -13.06 4.40 18.42
C VAL A 152 -11.87 4.28 19.36
N MET A 153 -12.00 3.54 20.46
CA MET A 153 -10.91 3.33 21.41
C MET A 153 -9.75 2.56 20.77
N LEU A 154 -10.05 1.56 19.94
CA LEU A 154 -9.01 0.81 19.24
C LEU A 154 -8.26 1.70 18.20
N LEU A 155 -8.98 2.60 17.54
CA LEU A 155 -8.38 3.60 16.65
C LEU A 155 -7.44 4.55 17.41
N ILE A 156 -7.87 5.04 18.61
CA ILE A 156 -7.03 5.89 19.46
C ILE A 156 -5.77 5.13 19.90
N ILE A 157 -5.88 3.86 20.27
CA ILE A 157 -4.72 3.01 20.61
C ILE A 157 -3.74 2.93 19.43
N GLY A 158 -4.24 2.72 18.21
CA GLY A 158 -3.41 2.69 17.00
C GLY A 158 -2.65 4.01 16.80
N ILE A 159 -3.33 5.15 16.97
CA ILE A 159 -2.70 6.47 16.90
C ILE A 159 -1.62 6.64 17.97
N MET A 160 -1.89 6.24 19.21
CA MET A 160 -0.91 6.35 20.29
C MET A 160 0.32 5.48 20.07
N VAL A 161 0.13 4.26 19.56
CA VAL A 161 1.23 3.38 19.12
C VAL A 161 2.06 4.04 18.02
N GLY A 162 1.39 4.68 17.06
CA GLY A 162 2.05 5.46 16.01
C GLY A 162 2.92 6.60 16.57
N TYR A 163 2.42 7.34 17.56
CA TYR A 163 3.20 8.42 18.23
C TYR A 163 4.40 7.87 19.01
N ILE A 164 4.24 6.75 19.72
CA ILE A 164 5.36 6.10 20.41
C ILE A 164 6.44 5.67 19.41
N ALA A 165 6.05 5.04 18.30
CA ALA A 165 6.96 4.65 17.25
C ALA A 165 7.69 5.87 16.64
N SER A 166 6.96 6.95 16.34
CA SER A 166 7.52 8.20 15.81
C SER A 166 8.51 8.85 16.78
N SER A 167 8.21 8.84 18.09
CA SER A 167 9.13 9.35 19.12
C SER A 167 10.42 8.51 19.19
N ALA A 168 10.28 7.18 19.13
CA ALA A 168 11.44 6.29 19.10
C ALA A 168 12.30 6.51 17.83
N ILE A 169 11.68 6.70 16.67
CA ILE A 169 12.38 7.03 15.42
C ILE A 169 13.12 8.36 15.56
N SER A 170 12.50 9.39 16.15
CA SER A 170 13.14 10.69 16.36
C SER A 170 14.38 10.57 17.27
N LEU A 171 14.29 9.73 18.31
CA LEU A 171 15.44 9.46 19.18
C LEU A 171 16.56 8.72 18.43
N LEU A 172 16.23 7.73 17.61
CA LEU A 172 17.21 7.02 16.78
C LEU A 172 17.89 7.97 15.79
N ASN A 173 17.13 8.85 15.13
CA ASN A 173 17.68 9.85 14.20
C ASN A 173 18.66 10.80 14.91
N PHE A 174 18.41 11.16 16.18
CA PHE A 174 19.28 12.06 16.93
C PHE A 174 20.67 11.45 17.17
N PHE A 175 20.76 10.14 17.35
CA PHE A 175 22.03 9.44 17.60
C PHE A 175 22.65 8.80 16.34
N ALA A 176 21.97 8.84 15.21
CA ALA A 176 22.41 8.18 13.99
C ALA A 176 23.46 8.99 13.23
N THR A 177 24.17 8.31 12.33
CA THR A 177 25.08 8.95 11.38
C THR A 177 24.32 9.70 10.29
N GLU A 178 24.93 10.71 9.69
CA GLU A 178 24.32 11.48 8.59
C GLU A 178 23.92 10.58 7.42
N GLU A 179 24.74 9.59 7.07
CA GLU A 179 24.45 8.62 6.01
C GLU A 179 23.24 7.74 6.35
N GLY A 180 23.13 7.28 7.60
CA GLY A 180 21.97 6.51 8.08
C GLY A 180 20.68 7.32 8.02
N VAL A 181 20.73 8.57 8.49
CA VAL A 181 19.58 9.51 8.43
C VAL A 181 19.17 9.75 6.99
N HIS A 182 20.11 10.04 6.09
CA HIS A 182 19.81 10.25 4.67
C HIS A 182 19.16 9.02 4.04
N SER A 183 19.71 7.82 4.26
CA SER A 183 19.16 6.57 3.73
C SER A 183 17.75 6.29 4.24
N TYR A 184 17.51 6.51 5.54
CA TYR A 184 16.18 6.37 6.14
C TYR A 184 15.18 7.38 5.58
N MET A 185 15.59 8.65 5.40
CA MET A 185 14.73 9.69 4.81
C MET A 185 14.34 9.33 3.37
N VAL A 186 15.30 8.88 2.54
CA VAL A 186 15.02 8.48 1.16
C VAL A 186 14.03 7.31 1.11
N TRP A 187 14.22 6.30 1.97
CA TRP A 187 13.28 5.18 2.08
C TRP A 187 11.88 5.67 2.52
N GLY A 188 11.81 6.59 3.48
CA GLY A 188 10.57 7.16 4.01
C GLY A 188 9.75 7.99 3.00
N LEU A 189 10.38 8.46 1.92
CA LEU A 189 9.69 9.17 0.85
C LEU A 189 8.76 8.27 0.01
N GLY A 190 8.94 6.95 0.10
CA GLY A 190 8.19 5.97 -0.67
C GLY A 190 8.61 5.93 -2.14
N ASN A 191 8.79 4.73 -2.67
CA ASN A 191 9.24 4.53 -4.04
C ASN A 191 8.77 3.17 -4.58
N PHE A 192 8.28 3.14 -5.81
CA PHE A 192 7.98 1.88 -6.50
C PHE A 192 9.21 1.30 -7.25
N GLY A 193 10.20 2.12 -7.54
CA GLY A 193 11.41 1.71 -8.27
C GLY A 193 12.48 1.01 -7.42
N GLY A 194 12.29 0.90 -6.10
CA GLY A 194 13.25 0.25 -5.19
C GLY A 194 13.18 -1.27 -5.16
N VAL A 195 12.20 -1.90 -5.83
CA VAL A 195 11.96 -3.35 -5.79
C VAL A 195 12.61 -4.03 -7.01
N PRO A 196 13.65 -4.86 -6.83
CA PRO A 196 14.29 -5.56 -7.92
C PRO A 196 13.37 -6.65 -8.50
N MET A 197 13.55 -6.99 -9.79
CA MET A 197 12.73 -7.99 -10.50
C MET A 197 12.70 -9.34 -9.77
N SER A 198 13.79 -9.75 -9.13
CA SER A 198 13.89 -11.00 -8.36
C SER A 198 12.96 -11.06 -7.15
N GLN A 199 12.53 -9.93 -6.61
CA GLN A 199 11.65 -9.85 -5.44
C GLN A 199 10.16 -9.71 -5.81
N ILE A 200 9.85 -9.38 -7.06
CA ILE A 200 8.47 -9.26 -7.55
C ILE A 200 7.62 -10.52 -7.29
N PRO A 201 8.11 -11.75 -7.53
CA PRO A 201 7.30 -12.95 -7.29
C PRO A 201 6.87 -13.09 -5.83
N ILE A 202 7.76 -12.81 -4.87
CA ILE A 202 7.44 -12.87 -3.44
C ILE A 202 6.39 -11.81 -3.11
N PHE A 203 6.58 -10.58 -3.57
CA PHE A 203 5.62 -9.50 -3.37
C PHE A 203 4.25 -9.86 -3.96
N ALA A 204 4.22 -10.39 -5.19
CA ALA A 204 2.99 -10.78 -5.86
C ALA A 204 2.24 -11.91 -5.13
N VAL A 205 2.95 -12.94 -4.66
CA VAL A 205 2.35 -14.07 -3.93
C VAL A 205 1.72 -13.60 -2.62
N ILE A 206 2.42 -12.78 -1.82
CA ILE A 206 1.88 -12.29 -0.53
C ILE A 206 0.70 -11.35 -0.79
N THR A 207 0.81 -10.45 -1.77
CA THR A 207 -0.29 -9.56 -2.15
C THR A 207 -1.49 -10.35 -2.64
N ALA A 208 -1.31 -11.32 -3.53
CA ALA A 208 -2.39 -12.16 -4.04
C ALA A 208 -3.09 -12.93 -2.91
N ALA A 209 -2.33 -13.50 -1.98
CA ALA A 209 -2.88 -14.18 -0.81
C ALA A 209 -3.76 -13.22 0.03
N GLY A 210 -3.28 -12.02 0.34
CA GLY A 210 -4.06 -11.02 1.09
C GLY A 210 -5.33 -10.57 0.34
N LEU A 211 -5.24 -10.37 -0.98
CA LEU A 211 -6.39 -10.00 -1.81
C LEU A 211 -7.42 -11.12 -1.89
N ILE A 212 -6.98 -12.38 -2.04
CA ILE A 212 -7.88 -13.56 -2.02
C ILE A 212 -8.58 -13.68 -0.67
N LEU A 213 -7.84 -13.56 0.44
CA LEU A 213 -8.42 -13.55 1.78
C LEU A 213 -9.46 -12.43 1.95
N SER A 214 -9.23 -11.24 1.35
CA SER A 214 -10.19 -10.13 1.36
C SER A 214 -11.46 -10.46 0.59
N ILE A 215 -11.35 -11.12 -0.56
CA ILE A 215 -12.51 -11.56 -1.38
C ILE A 215 -13.36 -12.58 -0.61
N LEU A 216 -12.74 -13.48 0.16
CA LEU A 216 -13.47 -14.44 0.99
C LEU A 216 -14.30 -13.78 2.08
N GLN A 217 -13.98 -12.55 2.48
CA GLN A 217 -14.75 -11.78 3.47
C GLN A 217 -15.95 -11.01 2.89
N ILE A 218 -16.26 -11.11 1.61
CA ILE A 218 -17.35 -10.34 0.96
C ILE A 218 -18.70 -10.54 1.67
N LYS A 219 -19.05 -11.78 2.00
CA LYS A 219 -20.35 -12.08 2.64
C LYS A 219 -20.45 -11.46 4.04
N PRO A 220 -19.51 -11.73 4.99
CA PRO A 220 -19.58 -11.11 6.30
C PRO A 220 -19.43 -9.59 6.28
N LEU A 221 -18.65 -9.01 5.34
CA LEU A 221 -18.56 -7.55 5.17
C LEU A 221 -19.89 -6.94 4.75
N ASN A 222 -20.61 -7.56 3.80
CA ASN A 222 -21.94 -7.09 3.39
C ASN A 222 -22.96 -7.21 4.53
N THR A 223 -22.88 -8.25 5.35
CA THR A 223 -23.73 -8.40 6.52
C THR A 223 -23.43 -7.32 7.56
N LEU A 224 -22.16 -6.95 7.75
CA LEU A 224 -21.75 -5.90 8.68
C LEU A 224 -22.29 -4.50 8.29
N LEU A 225 -22.57 -4.25 7.00
CA LEU A 225 -23.19 -2.99 6.56
C LEU A 225 -24.60 -2.77 7.17
N LEU A 226 -25.33 -3.85 7.51
CA LEU A 226 -26.64 -3.78 8.12
C LEU A 226 -26.62 -3.40 9.60
N GLY A 227 -25.45 -3.45 10.23
CA GLY A 227 -25.26 -3.15 11.65
C GLY A 227 -24.65 -4.33 12.40
N GLU A 228 -23.84 -4.04 13.45
CA GLU A 228 -23.17 -5.08 14.24
C GLU A 228 -24.18 -6.02 14.90
N GLN A 229 -25.20 -5.47 15.58
CA GLN A 229 -26.25 -6.26 16.22
C GLN A 229 -27.03 -7.12 15.21
N TYR A 230 -27.31 -6.57 14.03
CA TYR A 230 -28.00 -7.30 12.97
C TYR A 230 -27.12 -8.41 12.39
N ALA A 231 -25.84 -8.14 12.21
CA ALA A 231 -24.86 -9.11 11.74
C ALA A 231 -24.72 -10.30 12.73
N GLU A 232 -24.69 -9.99 14.02
CA GLU A 232 -24.66 -11.02 15.09
C GLU A 232 -25.90 -11.89 15.08
N ASN A 233 -27.08 -11.31 14.92
CA ASN A 233 -28.35 -12.05 14.80
C ASN A 233 -28.39 -12.96 13.56
N LEU A 234 -27.63 -12.60 12.50
CA LEU A 234 -27.46 -13.44 11.31
C LEU A 234 -26.31 -14.46 11.45
N GLY A 235 -25.72 -14.60 12.64
CA GLY A 235 -24.70 -15.61 12.94
C GLY A 235 -23.27 -15.17 12.60
N VAL A 236 -23.02 -13.90 12.29
CA VAL A 236 -21.67 -13.37 12.07
C VAL A 236 -21.04 -13.01 13.41
N ASN A 237 -19.94 -13.66 13.77
CA ASN A 237 -19.13 -13.25 14.91
C ASN A 237 -18.33 -11.99 14.55
N THR A 238 -18.84 -10.81 14.96
CA THR A 238 -18.29 -9.50 14.60
C THR A 238 -16.88 -9.28 15.15
N LEU A 239 -16.57 -9.79 16.35
CA LEU A 239 -15.25 -9.73 16.95
C LEU A 239 -14.23 -10.54 16.13
N HIS A 240 -14.58 -11.77 15.78
CA HIS A 240 -13.73 -12.66 14.97
C HIS A 240 -13.50 -12.05 13.58
N LEU A 241 -14.55 -11.54 12.94
CA LEU A 241 -14.46 -10.86 11.67
C LEU A 241 -13.50 -9.65 11.76
N ARG A 242 -13.67 -8.77 12.76
CA ARG A 242 -12.79 -7.61 12.96
C ARG A 242 -11.33 -8.02 13.10
N ASN A 243 -11.03 -9.05 13.87
CA ASN A 243 -9.66 -9.55 14.04
C ASN A 243 -9.09 -10.09 12.73
N TRP A 244 -9.87 -10.84 11.95
CA TRP A 244 -9.46 -11.30 10.63
C TRP A 244 -9.20 -10.15 9.66
N LEU A 245 -10.05 -9.14 9.64
CA LEU A 245 -9.86 -7.94 8.80
C LEU A 245 -8.59 -7.18 9.19
N LEU A 246 -8.28 -7.10 10.49
CA LEU A 246 -7.02 -6.53 10.96
C LEU A 246 -5.81 -7.35 10.47
N VAL A 247 -5.85 -8.68 10.55
CA VAL A 247 -4.76 -9.55 10.07
C VAL A 247 -4.54 -9.38 8.57
N ILE A 248 -5.61 -9.42 7.77
CA ILE A 248 -5.53 -9.24 6.31
C ILE A 248 -4.97 -7.86 5.97
N THR A 249 -5.48 -6.81 6.62
CA THR A 249 -4.99 -5.45 6.45
C THR A 249 -3.53 -5.32 6.84
N GLY A 250 -3.14 -5.93 7.97
CA GLY A 250 -1.76 -5.95 8.43
C GLY A 250 -0.83 -6.62 7.44
N LEU A 251 -1.22 -7.77 6.90
CA LEU A 251 -0.45 -8.49 5.88
C LEU A 251 -0.25 -7.61 4.63
N LEU A 252 -1.33 -7.06 4.06
CA LEU A 252 -1.28 -6.24 2.86
C LEU A 252 -0.49 -4.95 3.08
N THR A 253 -0.70 -4.27 4.21
CA THR A 253 -0.02 -3.02 4.54
C THR A 253 1.46 -3.23 4.86
N ALA A 254 1.78 -4.24 5.68
CA ALA A 254 3.17 -4.57 5.99
C ALA A 254 3.95 -4.91 4.73
N THR A 255 3.35 -5.71 3.83
CA THR A 255 3.95 -6.04 2.54
C THR A 255 4.19 -4.78 1.71
N ALA A 256 3.17 -3.96 1.47
CA ALA A 256 3.32 -2.73 0.70
C ALA A 256 4.39 -1.79 1.29
N THR A 257 4.39 -1.61 2.62
CA THR A 257 5.34 -0.71 3.31
C THR A 257 6.76 -1.27 3.30
N ALA A 258 6.93 -2.58 3.48
CA ALA A 258 8.24 -3.21 3.47
C ALA A 258 8.94 -3.09 2.11
N PHE A 259 8.18 -3.28 1.01
CA PHE A 259 8.72 -3.21 -0.35
C PHE A 259 8.86 -1.78 -0.89
N CYS A 260 7.92 -0.89 -0.58
CA CYS A 260 7.80 0.43 -1.22
C CYS A 260 8.05 1.61 -0.27
N GLY A 261 8.31 1.35 1.02
CA GLY A 261 8.29 2.38 2.06
C GLY A 261 6.86 2.75 2.50
N PRO A 262 6.72 3.63 3.49
CA PRO A 262 5.42 4.05 4.01
C PRO A 262 4.73 4.99 3.02
N ILE A 263 3.72 4.47 2.28
CA ILE A 263 2.94 5.27 1.33
C ILE A 263 1.63 5.71 2.00
N ALA A 264 1.39 7.01 1.95
CA ALA A 264 0.20 7.63 2.53
C ALA A 264 -0.92 7.79 1.48
N PHE A 265 -2.14 8.04 1.95
CA PHE A 265 -3.34 8.43 1.20
C PHE A 265 -3.94 7.40 0.25
N ILE A 266 -3.21 6.51 -0.40
CA ILE A 266 -3.80 5.51 -1.31
C ILE A 266 -4.86 4.68 -0.58
N GLY A 267 -4.53 4.12 0.59
CA GLY A 267 -5.47 3.32 1.39
C GLY A 267 -6.66 4.11 1.94
N LEU A 268 -6.53 5.43 2.06
CA LEU A 268 -7.61 6.28 2.53
C LEU A 268 -8.51 6.77 1.40
N ALA A 269 -7.95 7.27 0.31
CA ALA A 269 -8.69 7.93 -0.77
C ALA A 269 -9.30 6.95 -1.78
N VAL A 270 -8.58 5.88 -2.16
CA VAL A 270 -9.02 4.99 -3.23
C VAL A 270 -10.35 4.27 -2.93
N PRO A 271 -10.63 3.77 -1.71
CA PRO A 271 -11.93 3.19 -1.41
C PRO A 271 -13.09 4.19 -1.60
N HIS A 272 -12.86 5.47 -1.33
CA HIS A 272 -13.85 6.52 -1.56
C HIS A 272 -14.06 6.78 -3.04
N ILE A 273 -13.00 6.84 -3.83
CA ILE A 273 -13.09 6.96 -5.29
C ILE A 273 -13.89 5.79 -5.85
N ALA A 274 -13.60 4.56 -5.41
CA ALA A 274 -14.31 3.37 -5.84
C ALA A 274 -15.80 3.42 -5.50
N ARG A 275 -16.17 3.81 -4.26
CA ARG A 275 -17.58 4.00 -3.87
C ARG A 275 -18.29 5.05 -4.70
N LEU A 276 -17.66 6.19 -4.94
CA LEU A 276 -18.23 7.27 -5.75
C LEU A 276 -18.47 6.84 -7.19
N MET A 277 -17.54 6.13 -7.80
CA MET A 277 -17.65 5.67 -9.18
C MET A 277 -18.66 4.55 -9.33
N LEU A 278 -18.64 3.57 -8.43
CA LEU A 278 -19.56 2.42 -8.48
C LEU A 278 -20.97 2.75 -8.01
N GLY A 279 -21.11 3.76 -7.13
CA GLY A 279 -22.40 4.15 -6.53
C GLY A 279 -23.00 3.05 -5.65
N THR A 280 -22.17 2.21 -5.01
CA THR A 280 -22.61 1.09 -4.17
C THR A 280 -21.61 0.77 -3.08
N ASP A 281 -22.11 0.29 -1.94
CA ASP A 281 -21.32 -0.26 -0.84
C ASP A 281 -21.24 -1.80 -0.87
N ASP A 282 -21.90 -2.46 -1.86
CA ASP A 282 -21.84 -3.91 -2.00
C ASP A 282 -20.40 -4.39 -2.29
N HIS A 283 -19.80 -5.08 -1.35
CA HIS A 283 -18.42 -5.58 -1.42
C HIS A 283 -18.17 -6.55 -2.57
N ARG A 284 -19.22 -7.16 -3.16
CA ARG A 284 -19.09 -7.98 -4.38
C ARG A 284 -18.59 -7.18 -5.58
N GLN A 285 -18.93 -5.88 -5.63
CA GLN A 285 -18.48 -4.97 -6.67
C GLN A 285 -17.35 -4.07 -6.17
N LEU A 286 -17.40 -3.71 -4.89
CA LEU A 286 -16.52 -2.73 -4.28
C LEU A 286 -15.10 -3.28 -4.08
N ILE A 287 -14.92 -4.53 -3.62
CA ILE A 287 -13.57 -5.11 -3.44
C ILE A 287 -12.84 -5.21 -4.78
N PRO A 288 -13.39 -5.84 -5.85
CA PRO A 288 -12.73 -5.85 -7.15
C PRO A 288 -12.49 -4.44 -7.71
N GLY A 289 -13.48 -3.55 -7.55
CA GLY A 289 -13.35 -2.15 -7.97
C GLY A 289 -12.24 -1.41 -7.25
N THR A 290 -12.06 -1.66 -5.96
CA THR A 290 -11.00 -1.04 -5.15
C THR A 290 -9.61 -1.59 -5.52
N ILE A 291 -9.49 -2.89 -5.81
CA ILE A 291 -8.25 -3.50 -6.33
C ILE A 291 -7.82 -2.80 -7.62
N ILE A 292 -8.73 -2.73 -8.60
CA ILE A 292 -8.49 -2.13 -9.90
C ILE A 292 -8.16 -0.63 -9.77
N MET A 293 -8.94 0.10 -8.99
CA MET A 293 -8.75 1.53 -8.77
C MET A 293 -7.43 1.83 -8.05
N GLY A 294 -7.03 0.95 -7.10
CA GLY A 294 -5.74 1.05 -6.43
C GLY A 294 -4.57 0.96 -7.41
N ALA A 295 -4.63 0.01 -8.34
CA ALA A 295 -3.65 -0.14 -9.41
C ALA A 295 -3.61 1.11 -10.33
N VAL A 296 -4.79 1.59 -10.77
CA VAL A 296 -4.92 2.78 -11.64
C VAL A 296 -4.32 4.02 -10.97
N VAL A 297 -4.69 4.29 -9.72
CA VAL A 297 -4.21 5.47 -8.99
C VAL A 297 -2.70 5.37 -8.74
N ALA A 298 -2.18 4.21 -8.36
CA ALA A 298 -0.75 4.03 -8.13
C ALA A 298 0.07 4.21 -9.42
N LEU A 299 -0.39 3.64 -10.55
CA LEU A 299 0.24 3.84 -11.86
C LEU A 299 0.21 5.31 -12.29
N ALA A 300 -0.91 6.01 -12.08
CA ALA A 300 -1.02 7.44 -12.38
C ALA A 300 -0.08 8.27 -11.51
N CYS A 301 -0.02 8.01 -10.19
CA CYS A 301 0.94 8.67 -9.29
C CYS A 301 2.40 8.42 -9.73
N ASN A 302 2.72 7.19 -10.14
CA ASN A 302 4.07 6.85 -10.60
C ASN A 302 4.47 7.63 -11.86
N ILE A 303 3.56 7.78 -12.83
CA ILE A 303 3.78 8.63 -14.01
C ILE A 303 4.09 10.06 -13.60
N ILE A 304 3.28 10.64 -12.69
CA ILE A 304 3.49 12.00 -12.20
C ILE A 304 4.86 12.15 -11.51
N CYS A 305 5.30 11.14 -10.75
CA CYS A 305 6.61 11.16 -10.10
C CYS A 305 7.77 11.22 -11.09
N VAL A 306 7.62 10.62 -12.26
CA VAL A 306 8.67 10.52 -13.29
C VAL A 306 8.60 11.63 -14.36
N LEU A 307 7.46 12.34 -14.46
CA LEU A 307 7.24 13.40 -15.48
C LEU A 307 8.32 14.49 -15.54
N PRO A 308 8.99 14.93 -14.43
CA PRO A 308 10.04 15.95 -14.53
C PRO A 308 11.26 15.53 -15.37
N GLY A 309 11.40 14.24 -15.72
CA GLY A 309 12.48 13.74 -16.57
C GLY A 309 13.86 14.09 -16.02
N ASN A 310 14.60 14.93 -16.73
CA ASN A 310 15.96 15.35 -16.32
C ASN A 310 16.01 16.18 -15.02
N GLY A 311 14.86 16.63 -14.49
CA GLY A 311 14.74 17.35 -13.21
C GLY A 311 14.74 16.48 -11.96
N GLY A 312 14.83 15.15 -12.12
CA GLY A 312 14.79 14.19 -11.01
C GLY A 312 13.42 13.51 -10.84
N ILE A 313 13.31 12.64 -9.84
CA ILE A 313 12.08 11.91 -9.54
C ILE A 313 11.41 12.57 -8.33
N ILE A 314 10.14 12.96 -8.48
CA ILE A 314 9.33 13.49 -7.38
C ILE A 314 9.03 12.35 -6.40
N PRO A 315 9.23 12.54 -5.09
CA PRO A 315 8.87 11.53 -4.09
C PRO A 315 7.39 11.16 -4.15
N LEU A 316 7.09 9.88 -4.03
CA LEU A 316 5.71 9.37 -4.12
C LEU A 316 4.80 9.97 -3.03
N ASN A 317 5.33 10.14 -1.81
CA ASN A 317 4.60 10.76 -0.70
C ASN A 317 4.38 12.29 -0.86
N ALA A 318 4.96 12.93 -1.88
CA ALA A 318 4.58 14.29 -2.27
C ALA A 318 3.37 14.27 -3.22
N VAL A 319 3.25 13.26 -4.08
CA VAL A 319 2.20 13.15 -5.10
C VAL A 319 0.89 12.58 -4.53
N THR A 320 0.97 11.50 -3.75
CA THR A 320 -0.22 10.79 -3.27
C THR A 320 -1.16 11.63 -2.40
N PRO A 321 -0.68 12.53 -1.49
CA PRO A 321 -1.57 13.44 -0.76
C PRO A 321 -2.25 14.47 -1.64
N VAL A 322 -1.54 15.02 -2.63
CA VAL A 322 -2.10 15.99 -3.58
C VAL A 322 -3.25 15.38 -4.38
N MET A 323 -3.12 14.12 -4.75
CA MET A 323 -4.19 13.38 -5.45
C MET A 323 -5.32 12.95 -4.49
N GLY A 324 -4.99 12.53 -3.28
CA GLY A 324 -5.94 11.92 -2.34
C GLY A 324 -6.72 12.92 -1.47
N ALA A 325 -6.09 13.99 -1.00
CA ALA A 325 -6.73 14.94 -0.08
C ALA A 325 -7.96 15.66 -0.67
N PRO A 326 -7.96 16.12 -1.94
CA PRO A 326 -9.15 16.73 -2.53
C PRO A 326 -10.36 15.78 -2.57
N VAL A 327 -10.12 14.50 -2.83
CA VAL A 327 -11.18 13.48 -2.87
C VAL A 327 -11.80 13.31 -1.48
N ILE A 328 -10.97 13.22 -0.45
CA ILE A 328 -11.45 13.05 0.93
C ILE A 328 -12.24 14.29 1.37
N LEU A 329 -11.73 15.49 1.10
CA LEU A 329 -12.44 16.74 1.39
C LEU A 329 -13.81 16.78 0.71
N TYR A 330 -13.87 16.41 -0.58
CA TYR A 330 -15.14 16.32 -1.32
C TYR A 330 -16.13 15.35 -0.67
N VAL A 331 -15.66 14.16 -0.27
CA VAL A 331 -16.50 13.15 0.37
C VAL A 331 -17.06 13.64 1.71
N ILE A 332 -16.21 14.27 2.54
CA ILE A 332 -16.63 14.82 3.84
C ILE A 332 -17.67 15.93 3.65
N MET A 333 -17.46 16.81 2.70
CA MET A 333 -18.39 17.92 2.42
C MET A 333 -19.74 17.42 1.88
N LYS A 334 -19.72 16.36 1.05
CA LYS A 334 -20.96 15.78 0.48
C LYS A 334 -21.72 14.94 1.51
N GLY A 335 -21.04 14.26 2.43
CA GLY A 335 -21.65 13.43 3.47
C GLY A 335 -22.37 14.24 4.57
N ARG A 336 -22.23 15.57 4.57
CA ARG A 336 -22.95 16.49 5.48
C ARG A 336 -24.30 16.97 4.91
N ARG A 337 -24.69 16.58 3.72
CA ARG A 337 -26.00 16.81 3.10
C ARG A 337 -26.81 15.53 3.10
#